data_d1fa8ad6f55e488efc83b9aac2321893
#
_entry.id   d1fa8ad6f55e488efc83b9aac2321893
#
_cell.length_a   1.000
_cell.length_b   1.000
_cell.length_c   1.000
_cell.angle_alpha   90.00
_cell.angle_beta   90.00
_cell.angle_gamma   90.00
#
_symmetry.space_group_name_H-M   'P 1'
#
loop_
_entity.id
_entity.type
_entity.pdbx_description
1 polymer ?
#
loop_
_entity_poly.entity_id
_entity_poly.type
_entity_poly.pdbx_seq_one_letter_code
_entity_poly.pdbx_strand_id
1 'polypeptide(L)'
;MSTEKKLRFETLQLHVGQENPDPATDARAVPIYQTTSYVFRNSQHAADRFGLRDAGNIYGRLTNSTQGVFEDRVAALEGGVAGLAVASGAAAVTYALQNILQNGDHIVAADNIYGGTYNLITHTLSTQGVSYTIVNPRNFEQVEAAIQDNTKALYAETFGNPNSDVTDIDKLAEIAHRHNIPLIIDNTFGTPYLIRPIEHGADIVVHSATKFIGGHGSSLGGVIVDGGKFDWKANADKFPTLAKPAPSYHGAVFADVAGAAAFVTRIRAVILRDTGATISPFNAWILLQGLETLSLRVERHVQNALKVVEYLEKNPKVAKVNHPAVPSHPDHELYKKLFPNGGGSIFTFDIKGGEKEAWEFIDHLRIFSLLANVADVKSLVIHPATTTHSQLSPEELEEQHIYPSTVRLSIGIENIDDLIEALDEAFTYVK
;
A
#
# COMPACT_ATOMS: atom_id res chain seq x y z
N MET A 1 29.31 23.22 -4.20
CA MET A 1 28.14 22.37 -4.02
C MET A 1 28.44 21.49 -2.81
N SER A 2 27.82 21.74 -1.65
CA SER A 2 27.92 20.84 -0.50
C SER A 2 27.21 19.56 -0.88
N THR A 3 27.91 18.43 -0.86
CA THR A 3 27.29 17.11 -0.92
C THR A 3 26.47 16.95 0.35
N GLU A 4 25.19 17.33 0.33
CA GLU A 4 24.29 17.02 1.43
C GLU A 4 24.31 15.51 1.62
N LYS A 5 24.73 15.09 2.81
CA LYS A 5 24.84 13.69 3.17
C LYS A 5 23.43 13.09 3.20
N LYS A 6 23.15 12.15 2.31
CA LYS A 6 21.84 11.44 2.28
C LYS A 6 21.55 10.84 3.65
N LEU A 7 20.46 11.26 4.29
CA LEU A 7 20.02 10.72 5.57
C LEU A 7 19.55 9.27 5.39
N ARG A 8 19.69 8.46 6.45
CA ARG A 8 19.21 7.09 6.49
C ARG A 8 17.74 7.04 6.89
N PHE A 9 17.11 5.90 6.69
CA PHE A 9 15.68 5.69 6.87
C PHE A 9 15.18 6.17 8.25
N GLU A 10 15.84 5.75 9.32
CA GLU A 10 15.45 6.03 10.70
C GLU A 10 15.51 7.53 11.03
N THR A 11 16.38 8.26 10.36
CA THR A 11 16.45 9.72 10.46
C THR A 11 15.39 10.39 9.60
N LEU A 12 15.18 9.90 8.38
CA LEU A 12 14.14 10.42 7.47
C LEU A 12 12.75 10.28 8.10
N GLN A 13 12.42 9.11 8.70
CA GLN A 13 11.11 8.86 9.31
C GLN A 13 10.79 9.81 10.48
N LEU A 14 11.81 10.45 11.07
CA LEU A 14 11.65 11.37 12.20
C LEU A 14 11.64 12.85 11.80
N HIS A 15 12.32 13.21 10.70
CA HIS A 15 12.67 14.60 10.44
C HIS A 15 12.09 15.20 9.17
N VAL A 16 11.82 14.40 8.13
CA VAL A 16 11.31 14.94 6.86
C VAL A 16 9.96 15.64 7.04
N GLY A 17 9.84 16.83 6.46
CA GLY A 17 8.69 17.73 6.60
C GLY A 17 8.65 18.49 7.93
N GLN A 18 9.65 18.28 8.80
CA GLN A 18 9.74 18.88 10.15
C GLN A 18 11.19 19.31 10.47
N GLU A 19 11.96 19.66 9.47
CA GLU A 19 13.35 20.08 9.60
C GLU A 19 13.47 21.37 10.43
N ASN A 20 12.44 22.22 10.34
CA ASN A 20 12.31 23.46 11.12
C ASN A 20 11.12 23.36 12.08
N PRO A 21 11.15 24.08 13.22
CA PRO A 21 9.98 24.19 14.08
C PRO A 21 8.84 24.94 13.37
N ASP A 22 7.64 24.84 13.91
CA ASP A 22 6.49 25.62 13.39
C ASP A 22 6.81 27.11 13.38
N PRO A 23 6.70 27.82 12.25
CA PRO A 23 7.16 29.20 12.14
C PRO A 23 6.29 30.22 12.92
N ALA A 24 5.11 29.82 13.37
CA ALA A 24 4.20 30.70 14.11
C ALA A 24 4.34 30.55 15.63
N THR A 25 4.77 29.38 16.11
CA THR A 25 4.72 29.02 17.53
C THR A 25 6.01 28.45 18.08
N ASP A 26 7.01 28.20 17.23
CA ASP A 26 8.24 27.47 17.55
C ASP A 26 8.00 26.05 18.08
N ALA A 27 6.81 25.48 17.86
CA ALA A 27 6.46 24.14 18.31
C ALA A 27 7.38 23.08 17.66
N ARG A 28 7.92 22.19 18.49
CA ARG A 28 8.76 21.07 18.01
C ARG A 28 7.92 19.95 17.39
N ALA A 29 6.78 19.63 18.01
CA ALA A 29 5.84 18.65 17.44
C ALA A 29 5.06 19.27 16.27
N VAL A 30 4.67 18.46 15.29
CA VAL A 30 3.82 18.92 14.19
C VAL A 30 2.46 19.38 14.74
N PRO A 31 2.06 20.65 14.56
CA PRO A 31 0.74 21.12 14.98
C PRO A 31 -0.39 20.47 14.21
N ILE A 32 -1.53 20.30 14.84
CA ILE A 32 -2.76 19.85 14.18
C ILE A 32 -3.54 21.08 13.70
N TYR A 33 -3.45 21.37 12.40
CA TYR A 33 -4.18 22.48 11.78
C TYR A 33 -5.62 22.06 11.43
N GLN A 34 -6.49 22.04 12.42
CA GLN A 34 -7.90 21.69 12.26
C GLN A 34 -8.69 22.86 11.71
N THR A 35 -8.58 23.12 10.41
CA THR A 35 -9.28 24.20 9.70
C THR A 35 -9.78 23.78 8.34
N THR A 36 -10.89 24.39 7.90
CA THR A 36 -11.45 24.15 6.57
C THR A 36 -10.88 25.09 5.51
N SER A 37 -10.49 26.31 5.86
CA SER A 37 -10.16 27.37 4.89
C SER A 37 -9.03 28.26 5.39
N TYR A 38 -8.38 28.92 4.44
CA TYR A 38 -7.22 29.78 4.67
C TYR A 38 -7.46 31.16 4.07
N VAL A 39 -6.99 32.20 4.75
CA VAL A 39 -7.15 33.61 4.33
C VAL A 39 -6.12 34.00 3.29
N PHE A 40 -6.54 34.64 2.23
CA PHE A 40 -5.64 35.22 1.21
C PHE A 40 -5.25 36.65 1.59
N ARG A 41 -4.05 37.06 1.20
CA ARG A 41 -3.52 38.41 1.45
C ARG A 41 -4.29 39.51 0.66
N ASN A 42 -4.71 39.16 -0.56
CA ASN A 42 -5.50 40.02 -1.46
C ASN A 42 -6.09 39.16 -2.60
N SER A 43 -6.89 39.79 -3.47
CA SER A 43 -7.57 39.10 -4.59
C SER A 43 -6.60 38.48 -5.61
N GLN A 44 -5.45 39.14 -5.87
CA GLN A 44 -4.44 38.60 -6.79
C GLN A 44 -3.81 37.32 -6.22
N HIS A 45 -3.48 37.31 -4.93
CA HIS A 45 -2.97 36.12 -4.24
C HIS A 45 -3.98 34.97 -4.31
N ALA A 46 -5.27 35.24 -4.13
CA ALA A 46 -6.31 34.23 -4.30
C ALA A 46 -6.32 33.69 -5.73
N ALA A 47 -6.31 34.57 -6.74
CA ALA A 47 -6.32 34.17 -8.16
C ALA A 47 -5.08 33.31 -8.53
N ASP A 48 -3.92 33.64 -7.97
CA ASP A 48 -2.67 32.91 -8.25
C ASP A 48 -2.69 31.50 -7.62
N ARG A 49 -3.23 31.36 -6.40
CA ARG A 49 -3.46 30.07 -5.74
C ARG A 49 -4.38 29.16 -6.57
N PHE A 50 -5.55 29.67 -6.95
CA PHE A 50 -6.51 28.91 -7.78
C PHE A 50 -6.00 28.59 -9.17
N GLY A 51 -5.14 29.45 -9.72
CA GLY A 51 -4.51 29.26 -11.03
C GLY A 51 -3.26 28.38 -11.01
N LEU A 52 -2.90 27.76 -9.88
CA LEU A 52 -1.68 26.95 -9.69
C LEU A 52 -0.37 27.71 -9.97
N ARG A 53 -0.38 29.05 -9.85
CA ARG A 53 0.80 29.94 -10.03
C ARG A 53 1.53 30.22 -8.73
N ASP A 54 0.87 30.00 -7.59
CA ASP A 54 1.43 30.14 -6.26
C ASP A 54 1.08 28.92 -5.42
N ALA A 55 2.07 28.28 -4.81
CA ALA A 55 1.88 27.09 -4.00
C ALA A 55 1.38 27.44 -2.59
N GLY A 56 0.56 26.57 -1.99
CA GLY A 56 0.14 26.64 -0.58
C GLY A 56 -1.32 26.36 -0.36
N ASN A 57 -1.79 26.64 0.86
CA ASN A 57 -3.10 26.25 1.31
C ASN A 57 -4.22 27.12 0.72
N ILE A 58 -5.32 26.48 0.34
CA ILE A 58 -6.55 27.12 -0.15
C ILE A 58 -7.72 26.68 0.71
N TYR A 59 -7.94 25.38 0.77
CA TYR A 59 -9.05 24.74 1.45
C TYR A 59 -8.62 23.37 1.98
N GLY A 60 -9.01 23.01 3.19
CA GLY A 60 -8.52 21.83 3.92
C GLY A 60 -8.77 20.49 3.22
N ARG A 61 -9.70 20.41 2.25
CA ARG A 61 -9.89 19.22 1.41
C ARG A 61 -8.72 19.02 0.43
N LEU A 62 -8.11 20.10 -0.06
CA LEU A 62 -7.05 20.06 -1.05
C LEU A 62 -5.66 20.00 -0.43
N THR A 63 -5.45 20.87 0.56
CA THR A 63 -4.15 21.06 1.21
C THR A 63 -4.33 21.41 2.70
N ASN A 64 -3.45 20.85 3.52
CA ASN A 64 -3.39 21.16 4.94
C ASN A 64 -1.96 20.93 5.43
N SER A 65 -1.43 21.82 6.28
CA SER A 65 -0.03 21.74 6.71
C SER A 65 0.29 20.48 7.51
N THR A 66 -0.64 19.96 8.30
CA THR A 66 -0.44 18.68 9.02
C THR A 66 -0.39 17.49 8.07
N GLN A 67 -1.31 17.47 7.09
CA GLN A 67 -1.34 16.44 6.04
C GLN A 67 -0.07 16.51 5.19
N GLY A 68 0.41 17.72 4.85
CA GLY A 68 1.62 17.93 4.05
C GLY A 68 2.86 17.29 4.67
N VAL A 69 3.07 17.42 5.99
CA VAL A 69 4.19 16.76 6.67
C VAL A 69 4.11 15.22 6.53
N PHE A 70 2.92 14.65 6.63
CA PHE A 70 2.72 13.22 6.45
C PHE A 70 3.02 12.79 5.00
N GLU A 71 2.52 13.56 4.02
CA GLU A 71 2.74 13.33 2.59
C GLU A 71 4.24 13.37 2.23
N ASP A 72 4.94 14.42 2.64
CA ASP A 72 6.37 14.62 2.36
C ASP A 72 7.22 13.51 2.99
N ARG A 73 6.88 13.11 4.22
CA ARG A 73 7.62 12.08 4.95
C ARG A 73 7.46 10.72 4.30
N VAL A 74 6.25 10.30 3.95
CA VAL A 74 6.04 9.01 3.26
C VAL A 74 6.68 9.01 1.88
N ALA A 75 6.56 10.12 1.11
CA ALA A 75 7.22 10.25 -0.18
C ALA A 75 8.74 10.08 -0.07
N ALA A 76 9.38 10.74 0.89
CA ALA A 76 10.82 10.62 1.12
C ALA A 76 11.24 9.21 1.55
N LEU A 77 10.44 8.53 2.37
CA LEU A 77 10.71 7.15 2.82
C LEU A 77 10.61 6.16 1.67
N GLU A 78 9.66 6.32 0.75
CA GLU A 78 9.54 5.51 -0.47
C GLU A 78 10.57 5.88 -1.55
N GLY A 79 11.23 7.04 -1.43
CA GLY A 79 12.13 7.54 -2.47
C GLY A 79 11.40 8.18 -3.65
N GLY A 80 10.14 8.58 -3.46
CA GLY A 80 9.33 9.30 -4.44
C GLY A 80 9.57 10.80 -4.42
N VAL A 81 8.95 11.50 -5.37
CA VAL A 81 9.07 12.96 -5.55
C VAL A 81 7.94 13.74 -4.88
N ALA A 82 6.78 13.10 -4.66
CA ALA A 82 5.63 13.71 -4.01
C ALA A 82 4.67 12.66 -3.47
N GLY A 83 3.93 13.00 -2.41
CA GLY A 83 2.89 12.19 -1.80
C GLY A 83 1.52 12.87 -1.79
N LEU A 84 0.46 12.09 -1.71
CA LEU A 84 -0.90 12.55 -1.51
C LEU A 84 -1.61 11.67 -0.49
N ALA A 85 -1.97 12.23 0.64
CA ALA A 85 -2.75 11.56 1.67
C ALA A 85 -4.25 11.63 1.37
N VAL A 86 -4.94 10.51 1.60
CA VAL A 86 -6.37 10.33 1.38
C VAL A 86 -7.02 9.56 2.53
N ALA A 87 -8.34 9.52 2.56
CA ALA A 87 -9.13 9.00 3.70
C ALA A 87 -8.90 7.50 4.01
N SER A 88 -8.45 6.71 3.05
CA SER A 88 -8.25 5.26 3.21
C SER A 88 -7.32 4.69 2.14
N GLY A 89 -6.81 3.46 2.36
CA GLY A 89 -6.09 2.72 1.32
C GLY A 89 -6.96 2.45 0.09
N ALA A 90 -8.24 2.14 0.28
CA ALA A 90 -9.17 1.97 -0.83
C ALA A 90 -9.30 3.25 -1.68
N ALA A 91 -9.36 4.43 -1.04
CA ALA A 91 -9.36 5.71 -1.76
C ALA A 91 -8.02 5.94 -2.50
N ALA A 92 -6.89 5.54 -1.92
CA ALA A 92 -5.59 5.66 -2.58
C ALA A 92 -5.53 4.83 -3.87
N VAL A 93 -5.93 3.55 -3.82
CA VAL A 93 -6.00 2.68 -5.00
C VAL A 93 -7.00 3.24 -6.03
N THR A 94 -8.23 3.57 -5.58
CA THR A 94 -9.27 4.11 -6.49
C THR A 94 -8.77 5.35 -7.22
N TYR A 95 -8.17 6.30 -6.52
CA TYR A 95 -7.70 7.54 -7.12
C TYR A 95 -6.49 7.35 -8.03
N ALA A 96 -5.58 6.46 -7.66
CA ALA A 96 -4.45 6.10 -8.53
C ALA A 96 -4.94 5.52 -9.85
N LEU A 97 -5.92 4.62 -9.81
CA LEU A 97 -6.49 4.00 -11.02
C LEU A 97 -7.34 4.98 -11.83
N GLN A 98 -8.28 5.69 -11.22
CA GLN A 98 -9.14 6.68 -11.91
C GLN A 98 -8.36 7.86 -12.49
N ASN A 99 -7.14 8.09 -12.03
CA ASN A 99 -6.28 9.14 -12.58
C ASN A 99 -5.89 8.87 -14.03
N ILE A 100 -5.80 7.61 -14.43
CA ILE A 100 -5.31 7.18 -15.74
C ILE A 100 -6.28 6.27 -16.51
N LEU A 101 -7.28 5.70 -15.84
CA LEU A 101 -8.29 4.84 -16.47
C LEU A 101 -9.55 5.63 -16.79
N GLN A 102 -10.08 5.42 -17.99
CA GLN A 102 -11.34 5.97 -18.50
C GLN A 102 -12.17 4.84 -19.10
N ASN A 103 -13.42 5.16 -19.49
CA ASN A 103 -14.26 4.24 -20.24
C ASN A 103 -13.56 3.78 -21.53
N GLY A 104 -13.49 2.48 -21.75
CA GLY A 104 -12.82 1.85 -22.89
C GLY A 104 -11.35 1.49 -22.63
N ASP A 105 -10.78 1.86 -21.49
CA ASP A 105 -9.43 1.48 -21.09
C ASP A 105 -9.37 0.08 -20.48
N HIS A 106 -8.16 -0.44 -20.36
CA HIS A 106 -7.86 -1.77 -19.80
C HIS A 106 -6.80 -1.68 -18.73
N ILE A 107 -6.89 -2.58 -17.73
CA ILE A 107 -5.87 -2.78 -16.67
C ILE A 107 -5.48 -4.26 -16.59
N VAL A 108 -4.20 -4.52 -16.39
CA VAL A 108 -3.70 -5.84 -15.97
C VAL A 108 -3.40 -5.80 -14.47
N ALA A 109 -3.92 -6.75 -13.72
CA ALA A 109 -3.71 -6.82 -12.28
C ALA A 109 -3.34 -8.24 -11.84
N ALA A 110 -2.50 -8.35 -10.80
CA ALA A 110 -2.16 -9.62 -10.18
C ALA A 110 -3.39 -10.28 -9.51
N ASP A 111 -3.40 -11.60 -9.44
CA ASP A 111 -4.49 -12.40 -8.84
C ASP A 111 -4.45 -12.44 -7.31
N ASN A 112 -3.27 -12.26 -6.72
CA ASN A 112 -3.00 -12.33 -5.29
C ASN A 112 -3.04 -10.97 -4.58
N ILE A 113 -3.89 -10.06 -5.03
CA ILE A 113 -4.07 -8.72 -4.45
C ILE A 113 -5.18 -8.70 -3.38
N TYR A 114 -5.22 -7.63 -2.60
CA TYR A 114 -6.26 -7.39 -1.61
C TYR A 114 -7.67 -7.52 -2.22
N GLY A 115 -8.55 -8.30 -1.57
CA GLY A 115 -9.89 -8.59 -2.08
C GLY A 115 -10.74 -7.34 -2.39
N GLY A 116 -10.56 -6.23 -1.63
CA GLY A 116 -11.21 -4.97 -1.93
C GLY A 116 -10.72 -4.33 -3.23
N THR A 117 -9.44 -4.45 -3.55
CA THR A 117 -8.87 -3.99 -4.82
C THR A 117 -9.30 -4.88 -5.98
N TYR A 118 -9.32 -6.19 -5.76
CA TYR A 118 -9.87 -7.15 -6.72
C TYR A 118 -11.31 -6.78 -7.10
N ASN A 119 -12.18 -6.59 -6.10
CA ASN A 119 -13.56 -6.18 -6.33
C ASN A 119 -13.69 -4.80 -6.99
N LEU A 120 -12.84 -3.84 -6.63
CA LEU A 120 -12.80 -2.52 -7.29
C LEU A 120 -12.55 -2.67 -8.78
N ILE A 121 -11.56 -3.47 -9.17
CA ILE A 121 -11.15 -3.65 -10.57
C ILE A 121 -12.22 -4.45 -11.33
N THR A 122 -12.61 -5.62 -10.80
CA THR A 122 -13.44 -6.59 -11.51
C THR A 122 -14.93 -6.24 -11.54
N HIS A 123 -15.43 -5.54 -10.53
CA HIS A 123 -16.84 -5.20 -10.43
C HIS A 123 -17.12 -3.71 -10.53
N THR A 124 -16.43 -2.86 -9.75
CA THR A 124 -16.78 -1.43 -9.70
C THR A 124 -16.32 -0.69 -10.95
N LEU A 125 -15.05 -0.76 -11.33
CA LEU A 125 -14.52 -0.08 -12.51
C LEU A 125 -15.06 -0.67 -13.81
N SER A 126 -15.37 -1.98 -13.83
CA SER A 126 -15.99 -2.61 -15.01
C SER A 126 -17.36 -2.03 -15.33
N THR A 127 -18.16 -1.65 -14.33
CA THR A 127 -19.44 -0.92 -14.56
C THR A 127 -19.24 0.48 -15.12
N GLN A 128 -18.03 1.03 -15.04
CA GLN A 128 -17.63 2.32 -15.59
C GLN A 128 -16.98 2.16 -16.99
N GLY A 129 -17.00 0.93 -17.55
CA GLY A 129 -16.47 0.62 -18.86
C GLY A 129 -14.97 0.38 -18.94
N VAL A 130 -14.31 0.12 -17.79
CA VAL A 130 -12.91 -0.30 -17.75
C VAL A 130 -12.87 -1.83 -17.85
N SER A 131 -12.13 -2.36 -18.81
CA SER A 131 -11.86 -3.80 -18.93
C SER A 131 -10.63 -4.20 -18.12
N TYR A 132 -10.52 -5.48 -17.78
CA TYR A 132 -9.40 -5.99 -16.97
C TYR A 132 -8.97 -7.38 -17.40
N THR A 133 -7.71 -7.73 -17.09
CA THR A 133 -7.21 -9.10 -17.11
C THR A 133 -6.49 -9.38 -15.79
N ILE A 134 -6.92 -10.42 -15.09
CA ILE A 134 -6.25 -10.91 -13.88
C ILE A 134 -5.22 -11.94 -14.28
N VAL A 135 -4.01 -11.83 -13.73
CA VAL A 135 -2.86 -12.65 -14.11
C VAL A 135 -2.11 -13.16 -12.89
N ASN A 136 -1.50 -14.34 -13.00
CA ASN A 136 -0.54 -14.78 -12.02
C ASN A 136 0.78 -13.97 -12.18
N PRO A 137 1.20 -13.16 -11.19
CA PRO A 137 2.38 -12.28 -11.33
C PRO A 137 3.71 -13.04 -11.44
N ARG A 138 3.73 -14.35 -11.18
CA ARG A 138 4.90 -15.23 -11.41
C ARG A 138 5.00 -15.71 -12.85
N ASN A 139 3.91 -15.67 -13.61
CA ASN A 139 3.87 -16.08 -15.01
C ASN A 139 4.08 -14.87 -15.93
N PHE A 140 5.32 -14.50 -16.16
CA PHE A 140 5.67 -13.32 -16.96
C PHE A 140 5.18 -13.39 -18.40
N GLU A 141 5.07 -14.59 -18.99
CA GLU A 141 4.51 -14.79 -20.34
C GLU A 141 3.01 -14.46 -20.34
N GLN A 142 2.27 -14.87 -19.31
CA GLN A 142 0.87 -14.52 -19.13
C GLN A 142 0.70 -13.02 -18.92
N VAL A 143 1.54 -12.39 -18.09
CA VAL A 143 1.53 -10.94 -17.86
C VAL A 143 1.73 -10.19 -19.18
N GLU A 144 2.74 -10.56 -19.95
CA GLU A 144 3.06 -9.96 -21.25
C GLU A 144 1.88 -10.11 -22.23
N ALA A 145 1.32 -11.32 -22.33
CA ALA A 145 0.21 -11.63 -23.26
C ALA A 145 -1.11 -10.95 -22.87
N ALA A 146 -1.27 -10.55 -21.60
CA ALA A 146 -2.46 -9.86 -21.12
C ALA A 146 -2.48 -8.37 -21.51
N ILE A 147 -1.35 -7.78 -21.88
CA ILE A 147 -1.26 -6.36 -22.20
C ILE A 147 -1.85 -6.11 -23.61
N GLN A 148 -2.79 -5.19 -23.69
CA GLN A 148 -3.50 -4.76 -24.89
C GLN A 148 -3.11 -3.32 -25.24
N ASP A 149 -3.49 -2.85 -26.44
CA ASP A 149 -3.20 -1.48 -26.90
C ASP A 149 -3.80 -0.41 -25.98
N ASN A 150 -4.98 -0.69 -25.39
CA ASN A 150 -5.70 0.18 -24.48
C ASN A 150 -5.35 -0.07 -22.99
N THR A 151 -4.37 -0.92 -22.68
CA THR A 151 -3.89 -1.11 -21.31
C THR A 151 -3.20 0.15 -20.80
N LYS A 152 -3.56 0.59 -19.60
CA LYS A 152 -3.04 1.82 -18.97
C LYS A 152 -2.15 1.59 -17.79
N ALA A 153 -2.24 0.43 -17.14
CA ALA A 153 -1.40 0.09 -16.00
C ALA A 153 -1.25 -1.41 -15.81
N LEU A 154 -0.14 -1.78 -15.18
CA LEU A 154 0.06 -3.05 -14.50
C LEU A 154 0.00 -2.79 -13.00
N TYR A 155 -0.83 -3.54 -12.26
CA TYR A 155 -1.02 -3.39 -10.81
C TYR A 155 -0.66 -4.67 -10.08
N ALA A 156 0.12 -4.57 -9.00
CA ALA A 156 0.45 -5.69 -8.12
C ALA A 156 0.69 -5.21 -6.68
N GLU A 157 0.82 -6.14 -5.74
CA GLU A 157 1.24 -5.89 -4.36
C GLU A 157 2.64 -6.43 -4.12
N THR A 158 3.41 -5.82 -3.23
CA THR A 158 4.76 -6.27 -2.87
C THR A 158 4.76 -7.67 -2.29
N PHE A 159 3.83 -7.92 -1.35
CA PHE A 159 3.49 -9.23 -0.80
C PHE A 159 2.02 -9.51 -1.08
N GLY A 160 1.74 -10.66 -1.66
CA GLY A 160 0.38 -11.11 -1.93
C GLY A 160 -0.43 -11.38 -0.65
N ASN A 161 -1.72 -11.16 -0.74
CA ASN A 161 -2.68 -11.37 0.33
C ASN A 161 -3.60 -12.56 -0.03
N PRO A 162 -3.66 -13.66 0.75
CA PRO A 162 -3.21 -13.74 2.15
C PRO A 162 -1.86 -14.46 2.38
N ASN A 163 -1.23 -15.01 1.35
CA ASN A 163 -0.16 -16.01 1.47
C ASN A 163 1.27 -15.47 1.55
N SER A 164 1.46 -14.15 1.54
CA SER A 164 2.79 -13.49 1.51
C SER A 164 3.67 -13.88 0.30
N ASP A 165 3.05 -14.22 -0.83
CA ASP A 165 3.78 -14.43 -2.08
C ASP A 165 4.59 -13.18 -2.45
N VAL A 166 5.81 -13.36 -2.93
CA VAL A 166 6.69 -12.23 -3.26
C VAL A 166 6.58 -11.86 -4.72
N THR A 167 6.32 -10.60 -5.00
CA THR A 167 6.27 -10.07 -6.36
C THR A 167 7.66 -9.68 -6.86
N ASP A 168 8.06 -10.16 -8.04
CA ASP A 168 9.27 -9.69 -8.74
C ASP A 168 8.98 -8.34 -9.41
N ILE A 169 9.15 -7.26 -8.63
CA ILE A 169 8.87 -5.89 -9.08
C ILE A 169 9.77 -5.50 -10.24
N ASP A 170 11.06 -5.89 -10.21
CA ASP A 170 12.02 -5.61 -11.29
C ASP A 170 11.49 -6.15 -12.64
N LYS A 171 10.98 -7.37 -12.65
CA LYS A 171 10.45 -8.01 -13.86
C LYS A 171 9.14 -7.41 -14.34
N LEU A 172 8.22 -7.12 -13.41
CA LEU A 172 6.96 -6.46 -13.77
C LEU A 172 7.19 -5.05 -14.30
N ALA A 173 8.13 -4.29 -13.74
CA ALA A 173 8.52 -2.98 -14.25
C ALA A 173 9.10 -3.06 -15.67
N GLU A 174 9.99 -4.03 -15.91
CA GLU A 174 10.54 -4.28 -17.25
C GLU A 174 9.44 -4.55 -18.29
N ILE A 175 8.44 -5.36 -17.94
CA ILE A 175 7.30 -5.66 -18.83
C ILE A 175 6.45 -4.38 -19.04
N ALA A 176 6.03 -3.71 -17.98
CA ALA A 176 5.19 -2.52 -18.07
C ALA A 176 5.83 -1.43 -18.93
N HIS A 177 7.11 -1.16 -18.72
CA HIS A 177 7.82 -0.10 -19.44
C HIS A 177 8.04 -0.42 -20.93
N ARG A 178 8.23 -1.71 -21.30
CA ARG A 178 8.26 -2.09 -22.74
C ARG A 178 6.97 -1.72 -23.47
N HIS A 179 5.85 -1.73 -22.77
CA HIS A 179 4.54 -1.38 -23.32
C HIS A 179 4.13 0.08 -23.05
N ASN A 180 5.05 0.90 -22.54
CA ASN A 180 4.81 2.31 -22.20
C ASN A 180 3.58 2.48 -21.27
N ILE A 181 3.49 1.64 -20.24
CA ILE A 181 2.50 1.75 -19.16
C ILE A 181 3.22 1.80 -17.81
N PRO A 182 2.65 2.53 -16.83
CA PRO A 182 3.21 2.56 -15.49
C PRO A 182 2.96 1.26 -14.74
N LEU A 183 3.91 0.89 -13.85
CA LEU A 183 3.73 -0.10 -12.82
C LEU A 183 3.26 0.59 -11.54
N ILE A 184 2.12 0.15 -11.01
CA ILE A 184 1.55 0.59 -9.72
C ILE A 184 1.72 -0.54 -8.71
N ILE A 185 2.41 -0.28 -7.61
CA ILE A 185 2.62 -1.26 -6.53
C ILE A 185 1.94 -0.80 -5.24
N ASP A 186 1.10 -1.66 -4.69
CA ASP A 186 0.65 -1.54 -3.31
C ASP A 186 1.73 -2.09 -2.37
N ASN A 187 2.39 -1.18 -1.64
CA ASN A 187 3.47 -1.52 -0.72
C ASN A 187 3.01 -1.57 0.75
N THR A 188 1.72 -1.79 0.97
CA THR A 188 1.15 -1.82 2.32
C THR A 188 1.83 -2.85 3.22
N PHE A 189 2.11 -4.06 2.71
CA PHE A 189 2.74 -5.14 3.48
C PHE A 189 4.27 -5.05 3.47
N GLY A 190 4.86 -4.57 2.38
CA GLY A 190 6.30 -4.36 2.28
C GLY A 190 6.79 -3.22 3.17
N THR A 191 6.03 -2.17 3.28
CA THR A 191 6.42 -0.89 3.89
C THR A 191 7.66 -0.26 3.25
N PRO A 192 7.86 1.05 3.31
CA PRO A 192 9.08 1.66 2.78
C PRO A 192 10.35 1.27 3.56
N TYR A 193 10.18 0.60 4.72
CA TYR A 193 11.30 0.13 5.53
C TYR A 193 11.91 -1.19 5.00
N LEU A 194 11.08 -2.15 4.58
CA LEU A 194 11.58 -3.43 4.07
C LEU A 194 12.00 -3.33 2.61
N ILE A 195 11.24 -2.58 1.79
CA ILE A 195 11.49 -2.42 0.36
C ILE A 195 10.91 -1.11 -0.15
N ARG A 196 11.56 -0.51 -1.13
CA ARG A 196 11.10 0.67 -1.85
C ARG A 196 10.81 0.31 -3.31
N PRO A 197 9.58 0.04 -3.70
CA PRO A 197 9.25 -0.38 -5.06
C PRO A 197 9.74 0.60 -6.14
N ILE A 198 9.84 1.90 -5.84
CA ILE A 198 10.37 2.91 -6.77
C ILE A 198 11.84 2.64 -7.13
N GLU A 199 12.62 2.07 -6.22
CA GLU A 199 14.01 1.67 -6.48
C GLU A 199 14.08 0.42 -7.39
N HIS A 200 12.98 -0.34 -7.50
CA HIS A 200 12.78 -1.51 -8.33
C HIS A 200 11.96 -1.23 -9.60
N GLY A 201 11.75 0.03 -9.96
CA GLY A 201 11.09 0.42 -11.21
C GLY A 201 9.60 0.66 -11.12
N ALA A 202 8.97 0.56 -9.95
CA ALA A 202 7.59 1.02 -9.80
C ALA A 202 7.50 2.54 -10.03
N ASP A 203 6.46 2.96 -10.74
CA ASP A 203 6.22 4.37 -11.06
C ASP A 203 5.36 5.04 -10.00
N ILE A 204 4.37 4.31 -9.50
CA ILE A 204 3.44 4.77 -8.46
C ILE A 204 3.40 3.72 -7.35
N VAL A 205 3.46 4.20 -6.12
CA VAL A 205 3.27 3.36 -4.93
C VAL A 205 2.03 3.82 -4.17
N VAL A 206 1.23 2.85 -3.73
CA VAL A 206 0.07 3.13 -2.87
C VAL A 206 0.23 2.41 -1.54
N HIS A 207 -0.38 2.97 -0.49
CA HIS A 207 -0.44 2.35 0.84
C HIS A 207 -1.82 2.51 1.47
N SER A 208 -2.27 1.46 2.11
CA SER A 208 -3.18 1.62 3.24
C SER A 208 -2.36 2.02 4.47
N ALA A 209 -2.30 3.32 4.76
CA ALA A 209 -1.60 3.84 5.93
C ALA A 209 -2.23 3.37 7.26
N THR A 210 -3.46 2.87 7.21
CA THR A 210 -4.20 2.19 8.29
C THR A 210 -3.40 1.03 8.89
N LYS A 211 -2.56 0.36 8.07
CA LYS A 211 -1.83 -0.88 8.42
C LYS A 211 -0.53 -0.56 9.14
N PHE A 212 0.61 -1.03 8.67
CA PHE A 212 1.91 -0.83 9.35
C PHE A 212 2.28 0.63 9.63
N ILE A 213 1.92 1.58 8.73
CA ILE A 213 2.23 2.99 8.94
C ILE A 213 1.58 3.48 10.24
N GLY A 214 0.28 3.32 10.41
CA GLY A 214 -0.40 3.62 11.67
C GLY A 214 -0.07 2.63 12.78
N GLY A 215 -0.15 1.35 12.49
CA GLY A 215 0.29 0.22 13.31
C GLY A 215 -0.56 -0.12 14.53
N HIS A 216 -1.60 0.66 14.85
CA HIS A 216 -2.34 0.54 16.11
C HIS A 216 -3.84 0.28 15.93
N GLY A 217 -4.32 0.10 14.70
CA GLY A 217 -5.74 -0.07 14.41
C GLY A 217 -6.63 1.13 14.80
N SER A 218 -6.04 2.30 15.05
CA SER A 218 -6.72 3.46 15.61
C SER A 218 -7.22 4.46 14.57
N SER A 219 -6.68 4.45 13.36
CA SER A 219 -6.98 5.48 12.35
C SER A 219 -6.94 4.93 10.93
N LEU A 220 -7.89 5.35 10.11
CA LEU A 220 -7.88 5.08 8.68
C LEU A 220 -7.07 6.14 7.93
N GLY A 221 -6.38 5.70 6.89
CA GLY A 221 -5.71 6.59 5.95
C GLY A 221 -5.14 5.82 4.76
N GLY A 222 -4.88 6.54 3.69
CA GLY A 222 -4.17 6.05 2.52
C GLY A 222 -3.17 7.08 2.05
N VAL A 223 -2.20 6.65 1.27
CA VAL A 223 -1.25 7.56 0.62
C VAL A 223 -0.86 7.03 -0.75
N ILE A 224 -0.72 7.94 -1.70
CA ILE A 224 -0.23 7.69 -3.04
C ILE A 224 1.12 8.40 -3.15
N VAL A 225 2.14 7.69 -3.62
CA VAL A 225 3.48 8.26 -3.85
C VAL A 225 3.80 8.21 -5.33
N ASP A 226 4.17 9.36 -5.88
CA ASP A 226 4.62 9.52 -7.25
C ASP A 226 6.14 9.29 -7.32
N GLY A 227 6.58 8.33 -8.12
CA GLY A 227 8.00 8.06 -8.36
C GLY A 227 8.67 9.12 -9.23
N GLY A 228 7.89 9.88 -10.00
CA GLY A 228 8.36 10.99 -10.84
C GLY A 228 9.19 10.59 -12.05
N LYS A 229 9.23 9.30 -12.38
CA LYS A 229 10.11 8.78 -13.46
C LYS A 229 9.36 8.46 -14.75
N PHE A 230 8.07 8.20 -14.69
CA PHE A 230 7.29 7.85 -15.88
C PHE A 230 7.12 9.07 -16.79
N ASP A 231 7.45 8.93 -18.06
CA ASP A 231 7.34 10.01 -19.04
C ASP A 231 5.92 10.12 -19.62
N TRP A 232 5.07 10.87 -18.90
CA TRP A 232 3.69 11.14 -19.32
C TRP A 232 3.61 11.86 -20.65
N LYS A 233 4.57 12.75 -20.98
CA LYS A 233 4.58 13.54 -22.22
C LYS A 233 4.91 12.70 -23.43
N ALA A 234 5.90 11.82 -23.33
CA ALA A 234 6.23 10.88 -24.40
C ALA A 234 5.06 9.95 -24.71
N ASN A 235 4.18 9.72 -23.72
CA ASN A 235 3.00 8.86 -23.83
C ASN A 235 1.67 9.63 -23.80
N ALA A 236 1.64 10.88 -24.32
CA ALA A 236 0.49 11.79 -24.24
C ALA A 236 -0.80 11.25 -24.83
N ASP A 237 -0.74 10.45 -25.90
CA ASP A 237 -1.92 9.84 -26.50
C ASP A 237 -2.51 8.72 -25.63
N LYS A 238 -1.67 8.02 -24.91
CA LYS A 238 -2.08 6.99 -23.95
C LYS A 238 -2.60 7.61 -22.64
N PHE A 239 -2.02 8.73 -22.19
CA PHE A 239 -2.36 9.39 -20.91
C PHE A 239 -2.79 10.86 -21.10
N PRO A 240 -3.87 11.12 -21.85
CA PRO A 240 -4.29 12.48 -22.17
C PRO A 240 -4.67 13.30 -20.94
N THR A 241 -5.14 12.66 -19.86
CA THR A 241 -5.53 13.36 -18.63
C THR A 241 -4.36 14.06 -17.92
N LEU A 242 -3.13 13.58 -18.12
CA LEU A 242 -1.90 14.14 -17.54
C LEU A 242 -1.13 15.02 -18.53
N ALA A 243 -1.13 14.65 -19.82
CA ALA A 243 -0.22 15.19 -20.81
C ALA A 243 -0.90 16.05 -21.91
N LYS A 244 -2.23 16.22 -21.84
CA LYS A 244 -2.97 17.13 -22.75
C LYS A 244 -3.68 18.23 -21.97
N PRO A 245 -4.08 19.34 -22.63
CA PRO A 245 -4.76 20.48 -21.98
C PRO A 245 -6.00 20.06 -21.19
N ALA A 246 -6.05 20.42 -19.89
CA ALA A 246 -7.18 20.14 -19.01
C ALA A 246 -8.22 21.25 -19.09
N PRO A 247 -9.47 20.99 -19.55
CA PRO A 247 -10.50 22.02 -19.66
C PRO A 247 -10.86 22.67 -18.31
N SER A 248 -10.85 21.88 -17.22
CA SER A 248 -11.15 22.36 -15.86
C SER A 248 -10.07 23.26 -15.25
N TYR A 249 -8.90 23.38 -15.90
CA TYR A 249 -7.77 24.22 -15.50
C TYR A 249 -7.31 25.15 -16.63
N HIS A 250 -8.25 25.70 -17.41
CA HIS A 250 -7.99 26.67 -18.49
C HIS A 250 -6.95 26.21 -19.51
N GLY A 251 -6.89 24.90 -19.78
CA GLY A 251 -5.95 24.32 -20.73
C GLY A 251 -4.56 24.02 -20.17
N ALA A 252 -4.35 24.10 -18.85
CA ALA A 252 -3.09 23.67 -18.24
C ALA A 252 -2.83 22.18 -18.49
N VAL A 253 -1.57 21.82 -18.75
CA VAL A 253 -1.11 20.43 -18.89
C VAL A 253 -0.42 20.05 -17.58
N PHE A 254 -0.93 19.06 -16.86
CA PHE A 254 -0.40 18.68 -15.53
C PHE A 254 1.08 18.26 -15.59
N ALA A 255 1.48 17.53 -16.62
CA ALA A 255 2.87 17.15 -16.86
C ALA A 255 3.82 18.35 -17.11
N ASP A 256 3.28 19.53 -17.52
CA ASP A 256 4.07 20.74 -17.64
C ASP A 256 4.12 21.53 -16.33
N VAL A 257 2.97 21.74 -15.68
CA VAL A 257 2.89 22.61 -14.50
C VAL A 257 3.43 21.97 -13.22
N ALA A 258 3.37 20.63 -13.13
CA ALA A 258 3.83 19.88 -11.95
C ALA A 258 5.07 19.01 -12.23
N GLY A 259 5.50 18.88 -13.49
CA GLY A 259 6.68 18.10 -13.84
C GLY A 259 6.64 16.68 -13.30
N ALA A 260 7.64 16.30 -12.53
CA ALA A 260 7.77 14.96 -11.95
C ALA A 260 6.61 14.57 -10.98
N ALA A 261 5.94 15.56 -10.37
CA ALA A 261 4.81 15.32 -9.46
C ALA A 261 3.43 15.39 -10.15
N ALA A 262 3.40 15.25 -11.48
CA ALA A 262 2.17 15.41 -12.27
C ALA A 262 1.05 14.48 -11.84
N PHE A 263 1.37 13.23 -11.51
CA PHE A 263 0.40 12.21 -11.16
C PHE A 263 -0.40 12.58 -9.90
N VAL A 264 0.28 12.84 -8.79
CA VAL A 264 -0.40 13.20 -7.53
C VAL A 264 -0.99 14.60 -7.57
N THR A 265 -0.40 15.54 -8.32
CA THR A 265 -0.93 16.89 -8.48
C THR A 265 -2.28 16.86 -9.19
N ARG A 266 -2.43 16.07 -10.25
CA ARG A 266 -3.72 15.91 -10.91
C ARG A 266 -4.76 15.27 -10.01
N ILE A 267 -4.39 14.22 -9.26
CA ILE A 267 -5.32 13.60 -8.30
C ILE A 267 -5.82 14.66 -7.31
N ARG A 268 -4.93 15.43 -6.72
CA ARG A 268 -5.26 16.51 -5.76
C ARG A 268 -6.18 17.55 -6.39
N ALA A 269 -5.80 18.04 -7.55
CA ALA A 269 -6.46 19.17 -8.20
C ALA A 269 -7.83 18.80 -8.82
N VAL A 270 -8.02 17.54 -9.23
CA VAL A 270 -9.24 17.08 -9.92
C VAL A 270 -9.98 16.06 -9.07
N ILE A 271 -9.44 14.85 -8.89
CA ILE A 271 -10.19 13.73 -8.32
C ILE A 271 -10.52 13.98 -6.86
N LEU A 272 -9.54 14.29 -6.04
CA LEU A 272 -9.75 14.59 -4.60
C LEU A 272 -10.64 15.82 -4.41
N ARG A 273 -10.42 16.87 -5.21
CA ARG A 273 -11.25 18.09 -5.15
C ARG A 273 -12.72 17.78 -5.38
N ASP A 274 -13.02 16.95 -6.40
CA ASP A 274 -14.38 16.73 -6.88
C ASP A 274 -15.10 15.61 -6.12
N THR A 275 -14.39 14.59 -5.65
CA THR A 275 -14.98 13.40 -4.99
C THR A 275 -14.79 13.35 -3.48
N GLY A 276 -13.82 14.08 -2.92
CA GLY A 276 -13.78 14.48 -1.52
C GLY A 276 -13.26 13.46 -0.51
N ALA A 277 -12.55 12.38 -0.89
CA ALA A 277 -11.98 11.42 0.06
C ALA A 277 -10.72 11.96 0.76
N THR A 278 -10.82 13.13 1.35
CA THR A 278 -9.73 13.79 2.08
C THR A 278 -9.49 13.14 3.45
N ILE A 279 -8.23 13.02 3.85
CA ILE A 279 -7.88 12.61 5.22
C ILE A 279 -8.11 13.78 6.19
N SER A 280 -8.53 13.50 7.42
CA SER A 280 -8.57 14.56 8.45
C SER A 280 -7.15 14.88 8.94
N PRO A 281 -6.89 16.15 9.34
CA PRO A 281 -5.59 16.51 9.93
C PRO A 281 -5.26 15.69 11.18
N PHE A 282 -6.27 15.35 11.98
CA PHE A 282 -6.09 14.52 13.16
C PHE A 282 -5.66 13.08 12.81
N ASN A 283 -6.27 12.46 11.78
CA ASN A 283 -5.83 11.14 11.32
C ASN A 283 -4.41 11.20 10.75
N ALA A 284 -4.08 12.21 9.95
CA ALA A 284 -2.73 12.40 9.43
C ALA A 284 -1.70 12.52 10.56
N TRP A 285 -2.04 13.25 11.63
CA TRP A 285 -1.19 13.39 12.81
C TRP A 285 -0.99 12.05 13.55
N ILE A 286 -2.07 11.26 13.75
CA ILE A 286 -1.94 9.91 14.35
C ILE A 286 -1.04 9.01 13.49
N LEU A 287 -1.21 9.05 12.16
CA LEU A 287 -0.39 8.26 11.25
C LEU A 287 1.08 8.71 11.25
N LEU A 288 1.35 10.00 11.42
CA LEU A 288 2.71 10.52 11.66
C LEU A 288 3.35 9.92 12.92
N GLN A 289 2.60 9.84 14.02
CA GLN A 289 3.09 9.22 15.26
C GLN A 289 3.45 7.74 15.03
N GLY A 290 2.61 7.02 14.29
CA GLY A 290 2.90 5.64 13.88
C GLY A 290 4.14 5.55 13.00
N LEU A 291 4.29 6.46 12.04
CA LEU A 291 5.40 6.48 11.10
C LEU A 291 6.76 6.68 11.79
N GLU A 292 6.81 7.49 12.86
CA GLU A 292 8.04 7.76 13.61
C GLU A 292 8.66 6.52 14.27
N THR A 293 7.89 5.46 14.47
CA THR A 293 8.37 4.18 15.03
C THR A 293 8.24 3.01 14.05
N LEU A 294 8.03 3.28 12.77
CA LEU A 294 7.77 2.25 11.75
C LEU A 294 8.88 1.20 11.70
N SER A 295 10.14 1.64 11.60
CA SER A 295 11.30 0.73 11.51
C SER A 295 11.38 -0.21 12.72
N LEU A 296 11.26 0.32 13.93
CA LEU A 296 11.33 -0.45 15.17
C LEU A 296 10.20 -1.50 15.26
N ARG A 297 9.00 -1.13 14.85
CA ARG A 297 7.85 -2.04 14.87
C ARG A 297 8.00 -3.13 13.81
N VAL A 298 8.33 -2.74 12.58
CA VAL A 298 8.46 -3.70 11.47
C VAL A 298 9.57 -4.71 11.73
N GLU A 299 10.72 -4.29 12.27
CA GLU A 299 11.77 -5.23 12.71
C GLU A 299 11.25 -6.25 13.71
N ARG A 300 10.52 -5.81 14.74
CA ARG A 300 9.97 -6.71 15.76
C ARG A 300 8.89 -7.62 15.17
N HIS A 301 8.00 -7.10 14.31
CA HIS A 301 7.02 -7.92 13.59
C HIS A 301 7.70 -9.06 12.81
N VAL A 302 8.73 -8.74 12.03
CA VAL A 302 9.48 -9.72 11.23
C VAL A 302 10.21 -10.73 12.11
N GLN A 303 10.89 -10.27 13.15
CA GLN A 303 11.60 -11.16 14.09
C GLN A 303 10.65 -12.17 14.74
N ASN A 304 9.49 -11.71 15.20
CA ASN A 304 8.48 -12.58 15.79
C ASN A 304 7.90 -13.53 14.74
N ALA A 305 7.54 -13.02 13.54
CA ALA A 305 6.97 -13.84 12.48
C ALA A 305 7.89 -14.99 12.06
N LEU A 306 9.18 -14.73 11.88
CA LEU A 306 10.13 -15.78 11.50
C LEU A 306 10.26 -16.88 12.56
N LYS A 307 10.18 -16.54 13.85
CA LYS A 307 10.16 -17.54 14.93
C LYS A 307 8.85 -18.32 14.97
N VAL A 308 7.71 -17.67 14.69
CA VAL A 308 6.42 -18.37 14.57
C VAL A 308 6.43 -19.29 13.36
N VAL A 309 6.97 -18.88 12.21
CA VAL A 309 7.15 -19.73 11.02
C VAL A 309 7.98 -20.98 11.38
N GLU A 310 9.13 -20.80 12.03
CA GLU A 310 9.98 -21.92 12.47
C GLU A 310 9.27 -22.89 13.43
N TYR A 311 8.47 -22.36 14.35
CA TYR A 311 7.64 -23.17 15.25
C TYR A 311 6.57 -23.97 14.49
N LEU A 312 5.84 -23.31 13.58
CA LEU A 312 4.77 -23.95 12.81
C LEU A 312 5.28 -25.04 11.87
N GLU A 313 6.45 -24.85 11.23
CA GLU A 313 7.07 -25.86 10.37
C GLU A 313 7.41 -27.16 11.13
N LYS A 314 7.68 -27.06 12.45
CA LYS A 314 8.01 -28.21 13.29
C LYS A 314 6.78 -28.82 13.95
N ASN A 315 5.62 -28.15 13.89
CA ASN A 315 4.42 -28.61 14.59
C ASN A 315 3.74 -29.78 13.83
N PRO A 316 3.53 -30.95 14.44
CA PRO A 316 2.97 -32.11 13.78
C PRO A 316 1.52 -31.93 13.29
N LYS A 317 0.79 -30.93 13.78
CA LYS A 317 -0.59 -30.60 13.39
C LYS A 317 -0.67 -29.62 12.23
N VAL A 318 0.46 -29.06 11.79
CA VAL A 318 0.56 -28.18 10.62
C VAL A 318 0.87 -29.02 9.38
N ALA A 319 0.12 -28.79 8.31
CA ALA A 319 0.32 -29.43 7.03
C ALA A 319 1.30 -28.65 6.14
N LYS A 320 1.21 -27.33 6.16
CA LYS A 320 2.03 -26.44 5.34
C LYS A 320 2.11 -25.04 5.97
N VAL A 321 3.23 -24.38 5.83
CA VAL A 321 3.39 -22.95 6.14
C VAL A 321 3.61 -22.20 4.83
N ASN A 322 2.74 -21.23 4.53
CA ASN A 322 2.83 -20.39 3.34
C ASN A 322 3.59 -19.10 3.68
N HIS A 323 4.91 -19.21 3.79
CA HIS A 323 5.78 -18.07 4.05
C HIS A 323 7.06 -18.19 3.22
N PRO A 324 7.53 -17.12 2.54
CA PRO A 324 8.66 -17.20 1.61
C PRO A 324 10.03 -17.45 2.28
N ALA A 325 10.13 -17.32 3.61
CA ALA A 325 11.33 -17.75 4.35
C ALA A 325 11.48 -19.29 4.38
N VAL A 326 10.41 -20.05 4.16
CA VAL A 326 10.46 -21.52 4.09
C VAL A 326 11.21 -21.96 2.83
N PRO A 327 12.24 -22.81 2.93
CA PRO A 327 13.08 -23.18 1.76
C PRO A 327 12.33 -23.83 0.59
N SER A 328 11.21 -24.48 0.86
CA SER A 328 10.36 -25.11 -0.18
C SER A 328 9.39 -24.14 -0.85
N HIS A 329 9.29 -22.89 -0.39
CA HIS A 329 8.41 -21.90 -0.98
C HIS A 329 8.91 -21.47 -2.38
N PRO A 330 8.03 -21.35 -3.39
CA PRO A 330 8.45 -20.99 -4.75
C PRO A 330 9.23 -19.67 -4.82
N ASP A 331 8.92 -18.71 -3.98
CA ASP A 331 9.55 -17.38 -3.98
C ASP A 331 10.75 -17.28 -3.01
N HIS A 332 11.24 -18.39 -2.44
CA HIS A 332 12.30 -18.36 -1.44
C HIS A 332 13.55 -17.61 -1.89
N GLU A 333 14.04 -17.86 -3.09
CA GLU A 333 15.25 -17.20 -3.61
C GLU A 333 15.01 -15.72 -3.92
N LEU A 334 13.82 -15.37 -4.44
CA LEU A 334 13.42 -13.99 -4.66
C LEU A 334 13.29 -13.22 -3.33
N TYR A 335 12.68 -13.87 -2.34
CA TYR A 335 12.56 -13.32 -0.98
C TYR A 335 13.94 -13.00 -0.37
N LYS A 336 14.89 -13.91 -0.44
CA LYS A 336 16.26 -13.68 0.05
C LYS A 336 16.97 -12.52 -0.66
N LYS A 337 16.69 -12.36 -1.96
CA LYS A 337 17.23 -11.25 -2.76
C LYS A 337 16.65 -9.91 -2.33
N LEU A 338 15.33 -9.82 -2.23
CA LEU A 338 14.62 -8.55 -1.99
C LEU A 338 14.54 -8.16 -0.51
N PHE A 339 14.51 -9.14 0.39
CA PHE A 339 14.32 -8.95 1.83
C PHE A 339 15.46 -9.56 2.64
N PRO A 340 16.69 -9.03 2.54
CA PRO A 340 17.86 -9.61 3.22
C PRO A 340 17.73 -9.56 4.76
N ASN A 341 16.89 -8.67 5.30
CA ASN A 341 16.59 -8.56 6.73
C ASN A 341 15.29 -9.27 7.14
N GLY A 342 14.69 -10.04 6.23
CA GLY A 342 13.39 -10.68 6.41
C GLY A 342 12.21 -9.78 6.06
N GLY A 343 11.01 -10.37 6.05
CA GLY A 343 9.74 -9.71 5.74
C GLY A 343 8.59 -10.69 5.94
N GLY A 344 7.34 -10.27 5.64
CA GLY A 344 6.19 -11.16 5.62
C GLY A 344 5.66 -11.52 7.01
N SER A 345 5.35 -10.53 7.86
CA SER A 345 4.73 -10.81 9.16
C SER A 345 3.23 -11.11 9.10
N ILE A 346 2.66 -11.13 7.91
CA ILE A 346 1.30 -11.55 7.63
C ILE A 346 1.39 -12.72 6.67
N PHE A 347 0.96 -13.90 7.08
CA PHE A 347 1.08 -15.11 6.28
C PHE A 347 0.00 -16.13 6.64
N THR A 348 -0.08 -17.23 5.90
CA THR A 348 -1.00 -18.32 6.17
C THR A 348 -0.26 -19.60 6.50
N PHE A 349 -0.98 -20.50 7.15
CA PHE A 349 -0.60 -21.91 7.26
C PHE A 349 -1.84 -22.79 7.17
N ASP A 350 -1.65 -24.02 6.76
CA ASP A 350 -2.72 -25.00 6.65
C ASP A 350 -2.58 -25.99 7.81
N ILE A 351 -3.67 -26.12 8.59
CA ILE A 351 -3.75 -27.10 9.68
C ILE A 351 -4.09 -28.48 9.11
N LYS A 352 -3.60 -29.56 9.71
CA LYS A 352 -4.03 -30.90 9.32
C LYS A 352 -5.49 -31.11 9.72
N GLY A 353 -6.31 -31.47 8.75
CA GLY A 353 -7.76 -31.58 8.88
C GLY A 353 -8.47 -30.67 7.90
N GLY A 354 -9.46 -29.93 8.34
CA GLY A 354 -10.25 -29.03 7.52
C GLY A 354 -10.73 -27.80 8.28
N GLU A 355 -11.87 -27.25 7.88
CA GLU A 355 -12.49 -26.07 8.48
C GLU A 355 -12.72 -26.22 9.99
N LYS A 356 -13.17 -27.38 10.42
CA LYS A 356 -13.45 -27.65 11.83
C LYS A 356 -12.19 -27.51 12.69
N GLU A 357 -11.08 -28.11 12.27
CA GLU A 357 -9.80 -28.05 12.98
C GLU A 357 -9.23 -26.63 12.96
N ALA A 358 -9.40 -25.90 11.86
CA ALA A 358 -9.00 -24.50 11.76
C ALA A 358 -9.81 -23.61 12.73
N TRP A 359 -11.11 -23.82 12.83
CA TRP A 359 -11.97 -23.08 13.76
C TRP A 359 -11.68 -23.45 15.23
N GLU A 360 -11.52 -24.73 15.55
CA GLU A 360 -11.12 -25.19 16.90
C GLU A 360 -9.80 -24.53 17.34
N PHE A 361 -8.83 -24.41 16.43
CA PHE A 361 -7.58 -23.69 16.71
C PHE A 361 -7.84 -22.21 16.97
N ILE A 362 -8.55 -21.52 16.07
CA ILE A 362 -8.81 -20.07 16.14
C ILE A 362 -9.58 -19.72 17.42
N ASP A 363 -10.63 -20.46 17.74
CA ASP A 363 -11.51 -20.18 18.88
C ASP A 363 -10.83 -20.36 20.23
N HIS A 364 -9.73 -21.14 20.29
CA HIS A 364 -8.94 -21.35 21.50
C HIS A 364 -7.63 -20.56 21.52
N LEU A 365 -7.36 -19.76 20.46
CA LEU A 365 -6.15 -18.96 20.38
C LEU A 365 -6.26 -17.68 21.23
N ARG A 366 -5.64 -17.69 22.41
CA ARG A 366 -5.53 -16.52 23.28
C ARG A 366 -4.51 -15.53 22.74
N ILE A 367 -4.52 -14.31 23.20
CA ILE A 367 -3.64 -13.19 22.79
C ILE A 367 -3.98 -12.71 21.38
N PHE A 368 -4.13 -13.58 20.40
CA PHE A 368 -4.50 -13.22 19.04
C PHE A 368 -5.97 -12.79 18.96
N SER A 369 -6.24 -11.63 18.39
CA SER A 369 -7.61 -11.16 18.20
C SER A 369 -8.18 -11.68 16.88
N LEU A 370 -9.36 -12.32 16.94
CA LEU A 370 -10.10 -12.73 15.75
C LEU A 370 -10.83 -11.53 15.15
N LEU A 371 -10.31 -10.98 14.06
CA LEU A 371 -10.88 -9.81 13.37
C LEU A 371 -10.32 -9.62 11.95
N ALA A 372 -11.05 -8.85 11.14
CA ALA A 372 -10.67 -8.53 9.77
C ALA A 372 -9.73 -7.33 9.69
N ASN A 373 -8.51 -7.45 10.21
CA ASN A 373 -7.43 -6.48 10.05
C ASN A 373 -6.09 -7.22 9.93
N VAL A 374 -5.02 -6.48 9.69
CA VAL A 374 -3.62 -6.96 9.64
C VAL A 374 -2.68 -5.84 10.07
N ALA A 375 -1.42 -6.18 10.36
CA ALA A 375 -0.35 -5.21 10.64
C ALA A 375 -0.61 -4.31 11.86
N ASP A 376 -1.39 -4.80 12.81
CA ASP A 376 -1.52 -4.20 14.13
C ASP A 376 -0.33 -4.62 15.01
N VAL A 377 0.05 -3.78 15.97
CA VAL A 377 1.05 -4.13 17.01
C VAL A 377 0.64 -5.34 17.83
N LYS A 378 -0.66 -5.66 17.87
CA LYS A 378 -1.22 -6.87 18.46
C LYS A 378 -1.36 -7.95 17.41
N SER A 379 -1.09 -9.19 17.78
CA SER A 379 -1.27 -10.35 16.92
C SER A 379 -2.75 -10.61 16.61
N LEU A 380 -3.03 -10.90 15.33
CA LEU A 380 -4.37 -11.10 14.82
C LEU A 380 -4.47 -12.45 14.11
N VAL A 381 -5.67 -13.01 14.09
CA VAL A 381 -5.98 -14.27 13.38
C VAL A 381 -7.30 -14.13 12.63
N ILE A 382 -7.43 -14.82 11.50
CA ILE A 382 -8.70 -14.96 10.79
C ILE A 382 -8.69 -16.24 9.93
N HIS A 383 -9.89 -16.76 9.63
CA HIS A 383 -10.10 -17.84 8.67
C HIS A 383 -10.46 -17.25 7.29
N PRO A 384 -9.54 -17.17 6.31
CA PRO A 384 -9.77 -16.45 5.07
C PRO A 384 -10.95 -16.96 4.26
N ALA A 385 -11.09 -18.27 4.10
CA ALA A 385 -12.11 -18.91 3.26
C ALA A 385 -13.55 -18.52 3.64
N THR A 386 -13.84 -18.39 4.94
CA THR A 386 -15.21 -18.07 5.42
C THR A 386 -15.40 -16.59 5.76
N THR A 387 -14.38 -15.74 5.56
CA THR A 387 -14.43 -14.31 5.93
C THR A 387 -13.92 -13.39 4.82
N THR A 388 -12.64 -13.08 4.80
CA THR A 388 -12.05 -12.08 3.89
C THR A 388 -12.10 -12.49 2.41
N HIS A 389 -12.25 -13.77 2.10
CA HIS A 389 -12.32 -14.31 0.75
C HIS A 389 -13.61 -15.12 0.50
N SER A 390 -14.62 -14.96 1.37
CA SER A 390 -15.91 -15.69 1.29
C SER A 390 -16.75 -15.37 0.03
N GLN A 391 -16.34 -14.36 -0.75
CA GLN A 391 -17.00 -14.01 -2.01
C GLN A 391 -16.46 -14.80 -3.21
N LEU A 392 -15.32 -15.48 -3.04
CA LEU A 392 -14.71 -16.30 -4.08
C LEU A 392 -15.41 -17.67 -4.17
N SER A 393 -15.49 -18.22 -5.39
CA SER A 393 -15.93 -19.60 -5.59
C SER A 393 -14.91 -20.59 -5.00
N PRO A 394 -15.29 -21.85 -4.77
CA PRO A 394 -14.35 -22.89 -4.33
C PRO A 394 -13.15 -23.04 -5.27
N GLU A 395 -13.36 -22.91 -6.57
CA GLU A 395 -12.31 -22.98 -7.59
C GLU A 395 -11.35 -21.80 -7.50
N GLU A 396 -11.88 -20.58 -7.33
CA GLU A 396 -11.06 -19.36 -7.14
C GLU A 396 -10.26 -19.39 -5.84
N LEU A 397 -10.84 -19.95 -4.76
CA LEU A 397 -10.12 -20.15 -3.51
C LEU A 397 -8.95 -21.12 -3.68
N GLU A 398 -9.16 -22.24 -4.41
CA GLU A 398 -8.11 -23.22 -4.69
C GLU A 398 -6.99 -22.63 -5.56
N GLU A 399 -7.33 -21.83 -6.58
CA GLU A 399 -6.37 -21.10 -7.41
C GLU A 399 -5.50 -20.14 -6.60
N GLN A 400 -6.06 -19.52 -5.55
CA GLN A 400 -5.34 -18.66 -4.62
C GLN A 400 -4.70 -19.42 -3.45
N HIS A 401 -4.71 -20.75 -3.48
CA HIS A 401 -4.18 -21.61 -2.41
C HIS A 401 -4.78 -21.31 -1.03
N ILE A 402 -6.08 -21.04 -0.99
CA ILE A 402 -6.87 -20.83 0.22
C ILE A 402 -7.78 -22.05 0.40
N TYR A 403 -7.49 -22.86 1.39
CA TYR A 403 -8.23 -24.09 1.67
C TYR A 403 -9.11 -23.94 2.92
N PRO A 404 -10.09 -24.84 3.15
CA PRO A 404 -10.86 -24.86 4.40
C PRO A 404 -9.98 -25.01 5.67
N SER A 405 -8.76 -25.52 5.53
CA SER A 405 -7.77 -25.66 6.60
C SER A 405 -6.85 -24.43 6.78
N THR A 406 -6.98 -23.41 5.95
CA THR A 406 -6.09 -22.27 5.92
C THR A 406 -6.41 -21.27 7.05
N VAL A 407 -5.42 -20.93 7.85
CA VAL A 407 -5.46 -19.91 8.90
C VAL A 407 -4.51 -18.78 8.53
N ARG A 408 -4.97 -17.53 8.56
CA ARG A 408 -4.12 -16.36 8.38
C ARG A 408 -3.74 -15.76 9.74
N LEU A 409 -2.43 -15.55 9.95
CA LEU A 409 -1.89 -14.82 11.07
C LEU A 409 -1.35 -13.46 10.62
N SER A 410 -1.50 -12.46 11.47
CA SER A 410 -0.77 -11.19 11.42
C SER A 410 -0.02 -11.08 12.74
N ILE A 411 1.28 -11.28 12.71
CA ILE A 411 2.10 -11.37 13.91
C ILE A 411 2.44 -9.98 14.42
N GLY A 412 2.15 -9.74 15.69
CA GLY A 412 2.39 -8.49 16.39
C GLY A 412 3.79 -8.37 17.00
N ILE A 413 3.93 -7.43 17.93
CA ILE A 413 5.22 -7.11 18.60
C ILE A 413 5.29 -7.57 20.05
N GLU A 414 4.39 -8.45 20.47
CA GLU A 414 4.33 -9.04 21.79
C GLU A 414 5.65 -9.81 22.11
N ASN A 415 5.80 -10.26 23.34
CA ASN A 415 6.87 -11.20 23.69
C ASN A 415 6.66 -12.50 22.89
N ILE A 416 7.71 -12.97 22.24
CA ILE A 416 7.64 -14.14 21.35
C ILE A 416 7.30 -15.43 22.10
N ASP A 417 7.76 -15.58 23.33
CA ASP A 417 7.51 -16.79 24.12
C ASP A 417 6.00 -16.89 24.45
N ASP A 418 5.36 -15.76 24.79
CA ASP A 418 3.91 -15.69 25.02
C ASP A 418 3.12 -16.05 23.75
N LEU A 419 3.59 -15.63 22.58
CA LEU A 419 2.95 -15.98 21.29
C LEU A 419 3.07 -17.49 21.01
N ILE A 420 4.24 -18.07 21.21
CA ILE A 420 4.46 -19.50 21.00
C ILE A 420 3.65 -20.33 22.00
N GLU A 421 3.60 -19.94 23.27
CA GLU A 421 2.77 -20.61 24.28
C GLU A 421 1.29 -20.56 23.94
N ALA A 422 0.79 -19.41 23.43
CA ALA A 422 -0.60 -19.29 23.00
C ALA A 422 -0.92 -20.19 21.81
N LEU A 423 -0.02 -20.28 20.83
CA LEU A 423 -0.14 -21.19 19.69
C LEU A 423 -0.15 -22.65 20.14
N ASP A 424 0.77 -23.02 21.03
CA ASP A 424 0.92 -24.38 21.56
C ASP A 424 -0.34 -24.82 22.31
N GLU A 425 -0.86 -23.93 23.17
CA GLU A 425 -2.11 -24.17 23.88
C GLU A 425 -3.27 -24.40 22.91
N ALA A 426 -3.46 -23.53 21.90
CA ALA A 426 -4.53 -23.64 20.92
C ALA A 426 -4.46 -24.96 20.14
N PHE A 427 -3.26 -25.42 19.78
CA PHE A 427 -3.08 -26.72 19.14
C PHE A 427 -3.49 -27.92 20.02
N THR A 428 -3.55 -27.79 21.35
CA THR A 428 -4.01 -28.90 22.20
C THR A 428 -5.48 -29.26 21.95
N TYR A 429 -6.30 -28.31 21.51
CA TYR A 429 -7.73 -28.49 21.22
C TYR A 429 -8.00 -29.12 19.85
N VAL A 430 -7.06 -29.00 18.92
CA VAL A 430 -7.19 -29.63 17.59
C VAL A 430 -6.98 -31.12 17.71
N LYS A 431 -7.95 -31.91 17.23
CA LYS A 431 -7.97 -33.38 17.35
C LYS A 431 -7.43 -34.05 16.10
#